data_9dbd74f0008d3555161b6ef64c82bd01
#
_entry.id   9dbd74f0008d3555161b6ef64c82bd01
#
_cell.length_a   1.000
_cell.length_b   1.000
_cell.length_c   1.000
_cell.angle_alpha   90.00
_cell.angle_beta   90.00
_cell.angle_gamma   90.00
#
_symmetry.space_group_name_H-M   'P 1'
#
loop_
_entity.id
_entity.type
_entity.pdbx_description
1 polymer ?
#
loop_
_entity_poly.entity_id
_entity_poly.type
_entity_poly.pdbx_seq_one_letter_code
_entity_poly.pdbx_strand_id
1 'polypeptide(L)'
;CVVFLYDTVEYKPNRTMKKLYKAVTDHVEAVEFRPADNSDLVVWIARRFKALGKEIDRQTAEYLIFTCGGLMTGLVPEIAKIGAYAKGRAITQKDIDAVADPVLSAEVFRLSDAVLQGNYDGAARILGDLLKMQTEPIMILAALGSQLRRIYTARMAIDSGKDKYWLMELWEMKSDYPAKLRLSAAKKTTAAWCADAVQMCQVLDRRMKSEKGVDAVGELKLLLVRLGAQRR
;
A
#
# COMPACT_ATOMS: atom_id res chain seq x y z
N CYS A 1 -17.21 9.88 -33.71
CA CYS A 1 -17.48 9.50 -32.32
C CYS A 1 -16.67 10.42 -31.42
N VAL A 2 -17.28 10.98 -30.36
CA VAL A 2 -16.61 11.80 -29.35
C VAL A 2 -16.66 11.03 -28.04
N VAL A 3 -15.51 10.87 -27.37
CA VAL A 3 -15.39 10.17 -26.08
C VAL A 3 -14.95 11.16 -25.03
N PHE A 4 -15.72 11.29 -23.95
CA PHE A 4 -15.35 12.05 -22.77
C PHE A 4 -14.85 11.07 -21.69
N LEU A 5 -13.62 11.28 -21.22
CA LEU A 5 -13.01 10.45 -20.19
C LEU A 5 -13.01 11.20 -18.85
N TYR A 6 -13.51 10.55 -17.81
CA TYR A 6 -13.49 11.04 -16.42
C TYR A 6 -12.70 10.02 -15.58
N ASP A 7 -11.50 10.38 -15.17
CA ASP A 7 -10.60 9.51 -14.39
C ASP A 7 -10.28 10.05 -12.98
N THR A 8 -10.29 11.38 -12.83
CA THR A 8 -9.92 12.05 -11.57
C THR A 8 -11.11 12.69 -10.85
N VAL A 9 -12.22 12.89 -11.55
CA VAL A 9 -13.43 13.52 -11.00
C VAL A 9 -14.58 12.55 -11.13
N GLU A 10 -15.21 12.21 -10.00
CA GLU A 10 -16.42 11.41 -10.03
C GLU A 10 -17.55 12.18 -10.70
N TYR A 11 -18.07 11.62 -11.81
CA TYR A 11 -19.25 12.16 -12.44
C TYR A 11 -20.48 11.94 -11.56
N LYS A 12 -20.83 12.95 -10.77
CA LYS A 12 -22.08 12.98 -10.00
C LYS A 12 -23.01 14.01 -10.62
N PRO A 13 -23.93 13.59 -11.51
CA PRO A 13 -24.94 14.48 -12.03
C PRO A 13 -25.79 15.00 -10.87
N ASN A 14 -25.72 16.29 -10.60
CA ASN A 14 -26.51 16.88 -9.54
C ASN A 14 -27.73 17.61 -10.12
N ARG A 15 -28.77 17.78 -9.30
CA ARG A 15 -30.02 18.41 -9.69
C ARG A 15 -29.87 19.89 -10.09
N THR A 16 -28.75 20.53 -9.76
CA THR A 16 -28.49 21.95 -10.14
C THR A 16 -28.06 22.09 -11.59
N MET A 17 -27.48 21.02 -12.18
CA MET A 17 -27.04 20.99 -13.59
C MET A 17 -28.07 20.28 -14.51
N LYS A 18 -29.35 20.60 -14.36
CA LYS A 18 -30.45 19.89 -15.05
C LYS A 18 -30.28 19.81 -16.57
N LYS A 19 -29.81 20.88 -17.23
CA LYS A 19 -29.60 20.89 -18.68
C LYS A 19 -28.49 19.96 -19.12
N LEU A 20 -27.34 19.96 -18.39
CA LEU A 20 -26.21 19.06 -18.66
C LEU A 20 -26.59 17.61 -18.38
N TYR A 21 -27.27 17.35 -17.27
CA TYR A 21 -27.75 16.02 -16.92
C TYR A 21 -28.66 15.45 -18.01
N LYS A 22 -29.65 16.26 -18.47
CA LYS A 22 -30.58 15.87 -19.53
C LYS A 22 -29.84 15.62 -20.85
N ALA A 23 -28.91 16.51 -21.25
CA ALA A 23 -28.13 16.33 -22.46
C ALA A 23 -27.29 15.05 -22.45
N VAL A 24 -26.67 14.74 -21.31
CA VAL A 24 -25.90 13.50 -21.15
C VAL A 24 -26.80 12.27 -21.20
N THR A 25 -27.93 12.27 -20.46
CA THR A 25 -28.82 11.10 -20.42
C THR A 25 -29.51 10.84 -21.78
N ASP A 26 -29.81 11.91 -22.54
CA ASP A 26 -30.55 11.77 -23.79
C ASP A 26 -29.65 11.47 -25.00
N HIS A 27 -28.34 11.83 -24.96
CA HIS A 27 -27.47 11.79 -26.13
C HIS A 27 -26.13 11.08 -25.93
N VAL A 28 -25.80 10.64 -24.70
CA VAL A 28 -24.51 10.02 -24.38
C VAL A 28 -24.72 8.66 -23.71
N GLU A 29 -23.99 7.67 -24.17
CA GLU A 29 -23.86 6.39 -23.44
C GLU A 29 -22.77 6.53 -22.37
N ALA A 30 -23.17 6.48 -21.10
CA ALA A 30 -22.24 6.56 -19.97
C ALA A 30 -21.84 5.15 -19.53
N VAL A 31 -20.55 4.84 -19.66
CA VAL A 31 -19.97 3.56 -19.22
C VAL A 31 -19.08 3.82 -18.01
N GLU A 32 -19.40 3.20 -16.89
CA GLU A 32 -18.61 3.31 -15.66
C GLU A 32 -17.67 2.10 -15.52
N PHE A 33 -16.37 2.39 -15.43
CA PHE A 33 -15.34 1.38 -15.12
C PHE A 33 -14.95 1.50 -13.65
N ARG A 34 -15.40 0.58 -12.84
CA ARG A 34 -15.02 0.49 -11.41
C ARG A 34 -13.83 -0.43 -11.22
N PRO A 35 -12.89 -0.10 -10.33
CA PRO A 35 -11.89 -1.07 -9.87
C PRO A 35 -12.60 -2.32 -9.34
N ALA A 36 -12.07 -3.50 -9.68
CA ALA A 36 -12.61 -4.76 -9.17
C ALA A 36 -12.56 -4.79 -7.64
N ASP A 37 -13.58 -5.38 -7.03
CA ASP A 37 -13.56 -5.64 -5.61
C ASP A 37 -12.48 -6.66 -5.26
N ASN A 38 -11.95 -6.60 -4.04
CA ASN A 38 -10.86 -7.49 -3.63
C ASN A 38 -11.22 -8.97 -3.74
N SER A 39 -12.47 -9.33 -3.44
CA SER A 39 -12.98 -10.70 -3.61
C SER A 39 -12.98 -11.16 -5.06
N ASP A 40 -13.41 -10.30 -5.97
CA ASP A 40 -13.44 -10.60 -7.40
C ASP A 40 -12.03 -10.69 -7.96
N LEU A 41 -11.14 -9.82 -7.48
CA LEU A 41 -9.73 -9.81 -7.88
C LEU A 41 -9.02 -11.10 -7.44
N VAL A 42 -9.28 -11.59 -6.22
CA VAL A 42 -8.76 -12.88 -5.73
C VAL A 42 -9.22 -14.03 -6.64
N VAL A 43 -10.51 -14.08 -6.99
CA VAL A 43 -11.05 -15.10 -7.90
C VAL A 43 -10.42 -15.00 -9.29
N TRP A 44 -10.25 -13.77 -9.79
CA TRP A 44 -9.61 -13.52 -11.08
C TRP A 44 -8.15 -13.94 -11.09
N ILE A 45 -7.37 -13.64 -10.05
CA ILE A 45 -5.98 -14.08 -9.88
C ILE A 45 -5.89 -15.60 -9.88
N ALA A 46 -6.76 -16.28 -9.13
CA ALA A 46 -6.79 -17.74 -9.08
C ALA A 46 -7.07 -18.36 -10.45
N ARG A 47 -8.00 -17.79 -11.23
CA ARG A 47 -8.27 -18.22 -12.61
C ARG A 47 -7.06 -18.06 -13.52
N ARG A 48 -6.32 -16.95 -13.38
CA ARG A 48 -5.10 -16.68 -14.16
C ARG A 48 -3.99 -17.69 -13.85
N PHE A 49 -3.72 -17.97 -12.57
CA PHE A 49 -2.76 -18.99 -12.19
C PHE A 49 -3.19 -20.38 -12.65
N LYS A 50 -4.49 -20.71 -12.57
CA LYS A 50 -5.02 -21.97 -13.08
C LYS A 50 -4.76 -22.16 -14.58
N ALA A 51 -4.86 -21.10 -15.37
CA ALA A 51 -4.53 -21.14 -16.81
C ALA A 51 -3.03 -21.42 -17.06
N LEU A 52 -2.15 -21.15 -16.09
CA LEU A 52 -0.73 -21.49 -16.11
C LEU A 52 -0.42 -22.85 -15.46
N GLY A 53 -1.45 -23.67 -15.15
CA GLY A 53 -1.29 -24.95 -14.44
C GLY A 53 -0.90 -24.81 -12.97
N LYS A 54 -1.08 -23.63 -12.38
CA LYS A 54 -0.75 -23.30 -10.98
C LYS A 54 -2.01 -23.11 -10.14
N GLU A 55 -1.83 -23.18 -8.83
CA GLU A 55 -2.87 -22.94 -7.83
C GLU A 55 -2.38 -21.89 -6.84
N ILE A 56 -3.28 -21.03 -6.38
CA ILE A 56 -2.99 -20.03 -5.36
C ILE A 56 -4.14 -20.01 -4.35
N ASP A 57 -3.84 -20.01 -3.07
CA ASP A 57 -4.83 -19.83 -2.02
C ASP A 57 -5.23 -18.35 -1.86
N ARG A 58 -6.35 -18.13 -1.17
CA ARG A 58 -6.88 -16.78 -0.94
C ARG A 58 -5.89 -15.86 -0.23
N GLN A 59 -5.22 -16.35 0.80
CA GLN A 59 -4.29 -15.54 1.59
C GLN A 59 -3.06 -15.11 0.77
N THR A 60 -2.54 -16.02 -0.04
CA THR A 60 -1.42 -15.73 -0.95
C THR A 60 -1.85 -14.79 -2.09
N ALA A 61 -3.08 -14.90 -2.58
CA ALA A 61 -3.62 -13.95 -3.56
C ALA A 61 -3.80 -12.54 -2.96
N GLU A 62 -4.29 -12.43 -1.73
CA GLU A 62 -4.37 -11.16 -1.00
C GLU A 62 -2.98 -10.56 -0.73
N TYR A 63 -1.99 -11.41 -0.47
CA TYR A 63 -0.59 -10.99 -0.36
C TYR A 63 -0.04 -10.44 -1.69
N LEU A 64 -0.35 -11.09 -2.81
CA LEU A 64 0.03 -10.60 -4.14
C LEU A 64 -0.60 -9.22 -4.42
N ILE A 65 -1.90 -9.05 -4.13
CA ILE A 65 -2.59 -7.76 -4.27
C ILE A 65 -1.93 -6.69 -3.39
N PHE A 66 -1.58 -7.03 -2.16
CA PHE A 66 -0.88 -6.11 -1.26
C PHE A 66 0.50 -5.72 -1.79
N THR A 67 1.24 -6.67 -2.35
CA THR A 67 2.60 -6.49 -2.84
C THR A 67 2.64 -5.70 -4.15
N CYS A 68 1.81 -6.05 -5.13
CA CYS A 68 1.87 -5.51 -6.50
C CYS A 68 0.76 -4.48 -6.80
N GLY A 69 -0.14 -4.24 -5.84
CA GLY A 69 -1.32 -3.39 -6.06
C GLY A 69 -2.50 -4.13 -6.67
N GLY A 70 -3.67 -3.45 -6.68
CA GLY A 70 -4.94 -4.05 -7.10
C GLY A 70 -5.34 -3.80 -8.56
N LEU A 71 -4.45 -3.25 -9.40
CA LEU A 71 -4.75 -3.01 -10.81
C LEU A 71 -4.50 -4.28 -11.64
N MET A 72 -5.53 -4.77 -12.32
CA MET A 72 -5.43 -5.98 -13.15
C MET A 72 -4.32 -5.88 -14.20
N THR A 73 -4.15 -4.71 -14.83
CA THR A 73 -3.10 -4.46 -15.83
C THR A 73 -1.71 -4.65 -15.28
N GLY A 74 -1.47 -4.23 -14.02
CA GLY A 74 -0.20 -4.46 -13.32
C GLY A 74 -0.02 -5.90 -12.87
N LEU A 75 -1.11 -6.59 -12.48
CA LEU A 75 -1.05 -7.96 -12.01
C LEU A 75 -0.81 -9.00 -13.11
N VAL A 76 -1.19 -8.73 -14.37
CA VAL A 76 -0.99 -9.67 -15.47
C VAL A 76 0.48 -10.08 -15.64
N PRO A 77 1.44 -9.15 -15.82
CA PRO A 77 2.86 -9.51 -15.95
C PRO A 77 3.41 -10.16 -14.68
N GLU A 78 2.97 -9.74 -13.49
CA GLU A 78 3.41 -10.33 -12.22
C GLU A 78 2.99 -11.79 -12.10
N ILE A 79 1.73 -12.10 -12.41
CA ILE A 79 1.21 -13.48 -12.43
C ILE A 79 2.00 -14.35 -13.41
N ALA A 80 2.35 -13.81 -14.60
CA ALA A 80 3.15 -14.53 -15.58
C ALA A 80 4.57 -14.82 -15.06
N LYS A 81 5.26 -13.83 -14.47
CA LYS A 81 6.60 -13.99 -13.86
C LYS A 81 6.59 -15.03 -12.75
N ILE A 82 5.67 -14.89 -11.81
CA ILE A 82 5.55 -15.79 -10.64
C ILE A 82 5.20 -17.20 -11.10
N GLY A 83 4.26 -17.35 -12.04
CA GLY A 83 3.86 -18.64 -12.58
C GLY A 83 4.99 -19.38 -13.30
N ALA A 84 5.84 -18.65 -14.02
CA ALA A 84 7.03 -19.19 -14.68
C ALA A 84 8.15 -19.55 -13.70
N TYR A 85 8.32 -18.76 -12.63
CA TYR A 85 9.34 -18.98 -11.61
C TYR A 85 9.03 -20.16 -10.69
N ALA A 86 7.79 -20.26 -10.23
CA ALA A 86 7.37 -21.27 -9.25
C ALA A 86 7.55 -22.68 -9.79
N LYS A 87 8.39 -23.49 -9.12
CA LYS A 87 8.64 -24.89 -9.51
C LYS A 87 7.46 -25.82 -9.17
N GLY A 88 6.79 -25.55 -8.06
CA GLY A 88 5.64 -26.30 -7.59
C GLY A 88 4.33 -25.91 -8.28
N ARG A 89 3.27 -26.70 -8.03
CA ARG A 89 1.91 -26.37 -8.48
C ARG A 89 1.29 -25.25 -7.65
N ALA A 90 1.50 -25.27 -6.33
CA ALA A 90 1.02 -24.24 -5.42
C ALA A 90 1.94 -23.04 -5.41
N ILE A 91 1.40 -21.84 -5.64
CA ILE A 91 2.09 -20.57 -5.50
C ILE A 91 2.18 -20.21 -4.01
N THR A 92 3.37 -19.81 -3.58
CA THR A 92 3.65 -19.43 -2.20
C THR A 92 4.05 -17.93 -2.12
N GLN A 93 4.01 -17.36 -0.91
CA GLN A 93 4.53 -16.00 -0.67
C GLN A 93 6.02 -15.90 -1.03
N LYS A 94 6.79 -16.97 -0.85
CA LYS A 94 8.22 -16.99 -1.24
C LYS A 94 8.41 -16.85 -2.75
N ASP A 95 7.52 -17.45 -3.55
CA ASP A 95 7.59 -17.32 -5.01
C ASP A 95 7.27 -15.87 -5.42
N ILE A 96 6.31 -15.23 -4.76
CA ILE A 96 5.98 -13.82 -4.96
C ILE A 96 7.18 -12.94 -4.59
N ASP A 97 7.74 -13.13 -3.39
CA ASP A 97 8.88 -12.33 -2.89
C ASP A 97 10.13 -12.44 -3.75
N ALA A 98 10.28 -13.56 -4.47
CA ALA A 98 11.46 -13.81 -5.29
C ALA A 98 11.48 -13.04 -6.61
N VAL A 99 10.31 -12.73 -7.20
CA VAL A 99 10.25 -12.20 -8.56
C VAL A 99 9.25 -11.06 -8.79
N ALA A 100 8.34 -10.82 -7.86
CA ALA A 100 7.36 -9.75 -8.00
C ALA A 100 7.99 -8.38 -7.79
N ASP A 101 7.52 -7.38 -8.56
CA ASP A 101 7.90 -5.98 -8.38
C ASP A 101 6.92 -5.31 -7.41
N PRO A 102 7.32 -5.04 -6.15
CA PRO A 102 6.42 -4.49 -5.16
C PRO A 102 6.15 -3.00 -5.39
N VAL A 103 4.92 -2.58 -5.10
CA VAL A 103 4.58 -1.16 -5.08
C VAL A 103 5.24 -0.45 -3.89
N LEU A 104 5.50 0.86 -4.01
CA LEU A 104 6.15 1.66 -2.96
C LEU A 104 5.53 1.46 -1.58
N SER A 105 4.20 1.39 -1.48
CA SER A 105 3.52 1.20 -0.20
C SER A 105 3.81 -0.15 0.45
N ALA A 106 4.04 -1.21 -0.33
CA ALA A 106 4.44 -2.53 0.18
C ALA A 106 5.89 -2.52 0.66
N GLU A 107 6.80 -1.92 -0.10
CA GLU A 107 8.21 -1.78 0.32
C GLU A 107 8.34 -0.93 1.59
N VAL A 108 7.63 0.18 1.67
CA VAL A 108 7.65 1.02 2.87
C VAL A 108 6.99 0.31 4.06
N PHE A 109 6.01 -0.57 3.82
CA PHE A 109 5.50 -1.43 4.89
C PHE A 109 6.60 -2.38 5.40
N ARG A 110 7.34 -3.06 4.50
CA ARG A 110 8.48 -3.92 4.85
C ARG A 110 9.56 -3.13 5.60
N LEU A 111 9.88 -1.91 5.14
CA LEU A 111 10.82 -1.01 5.80
C LEU A 111 10.40 -0.71 7.24
N SER A 112 9.14 -0.30 7.45
CA SER A 112 8.61 0.00 8.78
C SER A 112 8.60 -1.24 9.68
N ASP A 113 8.22 -2.41 9.16
CA ASP A 113 8.20 -3.66 9.94
C ASP A 113 9.62 -4.11 10.32
N ALA A 114 10.61 -3.95 9.44
CA ALA A 114 12.02 -4.21 9.74
C ALA A 114 12.51 -3.31 10.90
N VAL A 115 12.18 -2.02 10.90
CA VAL A 115 12.48 -1.11 12.02
C VAL A 115 11.78 -1.58 13.29
N LEU A 116 10.51 -1.96 13.20
CA LEU A 116 9.72 -2.47 14.34
C LEU A 116 10.21 -3.82 14.88
N GLN A 117 10.94 -4.59 14.10
CA GLN A 117 11.57 -5.85 14.53
C GLN A 117 12.99 -5.65 15.05
N GLY A 118 13.55 -4.44 14.97
CA GLY A 118 14.96 -4.18 15.30
C GLY A 118 15.93 -4.70 14.22
N ASN A 119 15.42 -5.05 13.04
CA ASN A 119 16.25 -5.48 11.91
C ASN A 119 16.71 -4.27 11.10
N TYR A 120 17.68 -3.54 11.64
CA TYR A 120 18.17 -2.30 11.04
C TYR A 120 18.94 -2.52 9.75
N ASP A 121 19.66 -3.65 9.62
CA ASP A 121 20.34 -4.02 8.38
C ASP A 121 19.33 -4.29 7.26
N GLY A 122 18.23 -4.98 7.58
CA GLY A 122 17.12 -5.17 6.65
C GLY A 122 16.48 -3.84 6.25
N ALA A 123 16.22 -2.96 7.20
CA ALA A 123 15.66 -1.63 6.93
C ALA A 123 16.59 -0.77 6.05
N ALA A 124 17.89 -0.77 6.34
CA ALA A 124 18.89 -0.04 5.55
C ALA A 124 18.98 -0.58 4.11
N ARG A 125 18.88 -1.90 3.92
CA ARG A 125 18.86 -2.53 2.60
C ARG A 125 17.64 -2.12 1.81
N ILE A 126 16.43 -2.22 2.38
CA ILE A 126 15.17 -1.83 1.73
C ILE A 126 15.23 -0.35 1.33
N LEU A 127 15.68 0.54 2.23
CA LEU A 127 15.86 1.95 1.89
C LEU A 127 16.86 2.14 0.76
N GLY A 128 17.99 1.41 0.78
CA GLY A 128 19.00 1.45 -0.28
C GLY A 128 18.44 1.02 -1.63
N ASP A 129 17.59 -0.02 -1.66
CA ASP A 129 16.99 -0.51 -2.90
C ASP A 129 15.94 0.48 -3.45
N LEU A 130 15.12 1.08 -2.60
CA LEU A 130 14.20 2.16 -2.99
C LEU A 130 14.93 3.36 -3.63
N LEU A 131 16.07 3.74 -3.05
CA LEU A 131 16.90 4.83 -3.58
C LEU A 131 17.59 4.46 -4.90
N LYS A 132 18.05 3.22 -5.06
CA LYS A 132 18.61 2.71 -6.35
C LYS A 132 17.56 2.69 -7.46
N MET A 133 16.30 2.41 -7.12
CA MET A 133 15.15 2.50 -8.04
C MET A 133 14.75 3.94 -8.35
N GLN A 134 15.56 4.93 -7.98
CA GLN A 134 15.32 6.36 -8.19
C GLN A 134 14.00 6.87 -7.56
N THR A 135 13.54 6.20 -6.50
CA THR A 135 12.40 6.72 -5.75
C THR A 135 12.83 7.97 -4.99
N GLU A 136 12.15 9.08 -5.22
CA GLU A 136 12.45 10.35 -4.59
C GLU A 136 12.36 10.25 -3.05
N PRO A 137 13.37 10.73 -2.30
CA PRO A 137 13.40 10.64 -0.84
C PRO A 137 12.15 11.19 -0.15
N ILE A 138 11.57 12.28 -0.70
CA ILE A 138 10.35 12.88 -0.18
C ILE A 138 9.14 11.94 -0.32
N MET A 139 9.09 11.14 -1.39
CA MET A 139 8.03 10.15 -1.61
C MET A 139 8.16 8.98 -0.62
N ILE A 140 9.39 8.53 -0.36
CA ILE A 140 9.66 7.50 0.65
C ILE A 140 9.22 8.00 2.03
N LEU A 141 9.58 9.24 2.39
CA LEU A 141 9.19 9.86 3.66
C LEU A 141 7.67 9.99 3.79
N ALA A 142 6.99 10.44 2.74
CA ALA A 142 5.53 10.60 2.73
C ALA A 142 4.82 9.24 2.92
N ALA A 143 5.29 8.20 2.24
CA ALA A 143 4.76 6.84 2.37
C ALA A 143 5.04 6.27 3.77
N LEU A 144 6.25 6.47 4.32
CA LEU A 144 6.62 6.04 5.68
C LEU A 144 5.76 6.75 6.73
N GLY A 145 5.61 8.05 6.64
CA GLY A 145 4.74 8.83 7.54
C GLY A 145 3.27 8.38 7.47
N SER A 146 2.77 8.08 6.28
CA SER A 146 1.43 7.51 6.11
C SER A 146 1.29 6.14 6.77
N GLN A 147 2.29 5.26 6.59
CA GLN A 147 2.30 3.93 7.21
C GLN A 147 2.36 4.02 8.74
N LEU A 148 3.22 4.88 9.29
CA LEU A 148 3.33 5.08 10.74
C LEU A 148 2.04 5.65 11.35
N ARG A 149 1.36 6.58 10.67
CA ARG A 149 0.02 7.06 11.10
C ARG A 149 -0.99 5.91 11.16
N ARG A 150 -1.00 5.02 10.17
CA ARG A 150 -1.91 3.86 10.19
C ARG A 150 -1.57 2.88 11.31
N ILE A 151 -0.28 2.67 11.62
CA ILE A 151 0.16 1.85 12.75
C ILE A 151 -0.28 2.51 14.06
N TYR A 152 -0.15 3.84 14.18
CA TYR A 152 -0.62 4.61 15.34
C TYR A 152 -2.14 4.46 15.55
N THR A 153 -2.93 4.63 14.49
CA THR A 153 -4.38 4.43 14.54
C THR A 153 -4.72 2.99 14.97
N ALA A 154 -4.01 2.00 14.45
CA ALA A 154 -4.19 0.61 14.86
C ALA A 154 -3.79 0.37 16.33
N ARG A 155 -2.76 1.07 16.85
CA ARG A 155 -2.38 1.01 18.27
C ARG A 155 -3.49 1.60 19.14
N MET A 156 -4.01 2.77 18.79
CA MET A 156 -5.12 3.40 19.50
C MET A 156 -6.38 2.53 19.48
N ALA A 157 -6.66 1.85 18.36
CA ALA A 157 -7.75 0.89 18.26
C ALA A 157 -7.59 -0.28 19.26
N ILE A 158 -6.39 -0.86 19.36
CA ILE A 158 -6.06 -1.91 20.34
C ILE A 158 -6.30 -1.40 21.76
N ASP A 159 -5.76 -0.23 22.09
CA ASP A 159 -5.88 0.36 23.45
C ASP A 159 -7.32 0.70 23.83
N SER A 160 -8.18 0.94 22.81
CA SER A 160 -9.61 1.19 22.97
C SER A 160 -10.49 -0.08 22.82
N GLY A 161 -9.89 -1.29 22.77
CA GLY A 161 -10.60 -2.54 22.61
C GLY A 161 -11.31 -2.72 21.26
N LYS A 162 -10.87 -1.98 20.21
CA LYS A 162 -11.39 -2.08 18.85
C LYS A 162 -10.63 -3.15 18.06
N ASP A 163 -11.33 -3.74 17.10
CA ASP A 163 -10.80 -4.83 16.28
C ASP A 163 -10.51 -4.41 14.82
N LYS A 164 -10.18 -5.40 13.99
CA LYS A 164 -9.92 -5.20 12.57
C LYS A 164 -11.12 -4.65 11.78
N TYR A 165 -12.35 -4.99 12.18
CA TYR A 165 -13.56 -4.56 11.47
C TYR A 165 -13.78 -3.07 11.64
N TRP A 166 -13.51 -2.53 12.83
CA TRP A 166 -13.53 -1.10 13.08
C TRP A 166 -12.49 -0.35 12.22
N LEU A 167 -11.28 -0.92 12.05
CA LEU A 167 -10.26 -0.34 11.17
C LEU A 167 -10.64 -0.41 9.69
N MET A 168 -11.30 -1.51 9.28
CA MET A 168 -11.80 -1.66 7.91
C MET A 168 -12.85 -0.61 7.59
N GLU A 169 -13.79 -0.36 8.49
CA GLU A 169 -14.81 0.68 8.36
C GLU A 169 -14.15 2.08 8.31
N LEU A 170 -13.26 2.39 9.26
CA LEU A 170 -12.56 3.68 9.34
C LEU A 170 -11.76 4.01 8.07
N TRP A 171 -11.16 3.01 7.45
CA TRP A 171 -10.31 3.17 6.27
C TRP A 171 -11.01 2.77 4.96
N GLU A 172 -12.31 2.49 5.01
CA GLU A 172 -13.12 2.05 3.86
C GLU A 172 -12.50 0.86 3.11
N MET A 173 -11.95 -0.11 3.88
CA MET A 173 -11.20 -1.23 3.32
C MET A 173 -12.13 -2.39 3.01
N LYS A 174 -12.00 -2.94 1.80
CA LYS A 174 -12.76 -4.12 1.35
C LYS A 174 -12.08 -5.46 1.72
N SER A 175 -10.82 -5.43 2.16
CA SER A 175 -10.06 -6.60 2.61
C SER A 175 -9.57 -6.41 4.04
N ASP A 176 -9.62 -7.47 4.84
CA ASP A 176 -9.10 -7.45 6.22
C ASP A 176 -7.58 -7.68 6.27
N TYR A 177 -6.96 -8.11 5.18
CA TYR A 177 -5.55 -8.44 5.13
C TYR A 177 -4.65 -7.24 5.53
N PRO A 178 -4.78 -6.04 4.92
CA PRO A 178 -3.97 -4.90 5.33
C PRO A 178 -4.26 -4.41 6.77
N ALA A 179 -5.50 -4.58 7.26
CA ALA A 179 -5.84 -4.24 8.65
C ALA A 179 -5.16 -5.19 9.64
N LYS A 180 -5.14 -6.50 9.36
CA LYS A 180 -4.43 -7.51 10.16
C LYS A 180 -2.93 -7.22 10.23
N LEU A 181 -2.30 -6.86 9.12
CA LEU A 181 -0.88 -6.50 9.09
C LEU A 181 -0.58 -5.30 10.00
N ARG A 182 -1.40 -4.26 9.94
CA ARG A 182 -1.21 -3.06 10.77
C ARG A 182 -1.47 -3.32 12.24
N LEU A 183 -2.48 -4.12 12.58
CA LEU A 183 -2.70 -4.57 13.96
C LEU A 183 -1.51 -5.40 14.48
N SER A 184 -0.97 -6.30 13.66
CA SER A 184 0.22 -7.07 14.04
C SER A 184 1.44 -6.18 14.30
N ALA A 185 1.67 -5.18 13.43
CA ALA A 185 2.72 -4.18 13.62
C ALA A 185 2.48 -3.34 14.89
N ALA A 186 1.23 -2.87 15.10
CA ALA A 186 0.86 -2.05 16.24
C ALA A 186 1.02 -2.75 17.59
N LYS A 187 0.81 -4.08 17.66
CA LYS A 187 1.06 -4.88 18.88
C LYS A 187 2.52 -4.83 19.35
N LYS A 188 3.44 -4.53 18.45
CA LYS A 188 4.88 -4.41 18.73
C LYS A 188 5.29 -3.01 19.19
N THR A 189 4.36 -2.06 19.34
CA THR A 189 4.61 -0.65 19.65
C THR A 189 3.80 -0.15 20.83
N THR A 190 4.14 1.06 21.30
CA THR A 190 3.33 1.83 22.25
C THR A 190 2.73 3.06 21.56
N ALA A 191 1.65 3.61 22.11
CA ALA A 191 1.05 4.84 21.60
C ALA A 191 2.05 6.02 21.61
N ALA A 192 2.87 6.13 22.66
CA ALA A 192 3.89 7.17 22.78
C ALA A 192 4.93 7.04 21.64
N TRP A 193 5.48 5.85 21.43
CA TRP A 193 6.42 5.62 20.33
C TRP A 193 5.82 5.96 18.96
N CYS A 194 4.57 5.57 18.72
CA CYS A 194 3.89 5.89 17.46
C CYS A 194 3.71 7.40 17.26
N ALA A 195 3.35 8.15 18.32
CA ALA A 195 3.20 9.59 18.27
C ALA A 195 4.53 10.28 17.92
N ASP A 196 5.61 9.89 18.61
CA ASP A 196 6.96 10.41 18.36
C ASP A 196 7.44 10.08 16.94
N ALA A 197 7.20 8.86 16.46
CA ALA A 197 7.56 8.43 15.11
C ALA A 197 6.86 9.27 14.03
N VAL A 198 5.57 9.53 14.20
CA VAL A 198 4.79 10.40 13.29
C VAL A 198 5.32 11.82 13.34
N GLN A 199 5.61 12.34 14.53
CA GLN A 199 6.17 13.70 14.71
C GLN A 199 7.54 13.85 14.03
N MET A 200 8.44 12.87 14.17
CA MET A 200 9.74 12.87 13.48
C MET A 200 9.58 12.94 11.96
N CYS A 201 8.67 12.16 11.38
CA CYS A 201 8.38 12.23 9.96
C CYS A 201 7.85 13.60 9.55
N GLN A 202 6.96 14.20 10.33
CA GLN A 202 6.39 15.52 10.05
C GLN A 202 7.45 16.62 10.11
N VAL A 203 8.35 16.59 11.09
CA VAL A 203 9.45 17.55 11.20
C VAL A 203 10.38 17.45 9.99
N LEU A 204 10.74 16.21 9.60
CA LEU A 204 11.60 15.99 8.46
C LEU A 204 10.93 16.38 7.13
N ASP A 205 9.65 16.10 6.95
CA ASP A 205 8.88 16.50 5.75
C ASP A 205 8.89 18.02 5.58
N ARG A 206 8.67 18.76 6.68
CA ARG A 206 8.73 20.23 6.67
C ARG A 206 10.14 20.73 6.31
N ARG A 207 11.20 20.16 6.90
CA ARG A 207 12.58 20.54 6.60
C ARG A 207 12.93 20.32 5.14
N MET A 208 12.62 19.12 4.60
CA MET A 208 12.86 18.79 3.18
C MET A 208 12.13 19.72 2.21
N LYS A 209 10.98 20.29 2.60
CA LYS A 209 10.19 21.20 1.76
C LYS A 209 10.58 22.67 1.89
N SER A 210 11.08 23.09 3.04
CA SER A 210 11.30 24.52 3.34
C SER A 210 12.76 24.93 3.42
N GLU A 211 13.69 24.00 3.69
CA GLU A 211 15.12 24.29 3.86
C GLU A 211 15.88 23.95 2.57
N LYS A 212 16.79 24.84 2.15
CA LYS A 212 17.68 24.59 1.01
C LYS A 212 18.89 23.75 1.42
N GLY A 213 19.33 22.85 0.55
CA GLY A 213 20.57 22.08 0.75
C GLY A 213 20.45 20.93 1.76
N VAL A 214 19.23 20.51 2.11
CA VAL A 214 19.02 19.34 2.97
C VAL A 214 19.51 18.07 2.27
N ASP A 215 20.40 17.31 2.90
CA ASP A 215 20.73 15.96 2.46
C ASP A 215 19.55 15.01 2.78
N ALA A 216 18.60 14.94 1.86
CA ALA A 216 17.38 14.16 2.03
C ALA A 216 17.65 12.67 2.25
N VAL A 217 18.70 12.10 1.64
CA VAL A 217 19.08 10.70 1.81
C VAL A 217 19.70 10.46 3.18
N GLY A 218 20.62 11.32 3.61
CA GLY A 218 21.23 11.26 4.92
C GLY A 218 20.20 11.40 6.04
N GLU A 219 19.25 12.34 5.89
CA GLU A 219 18.17 12.55 6.85
C GLU A 219 17.22 11.36 6.95
N LEU A 220 16.89 10.69 5.83
CA LEU A 220 16.10 9.46 5.88
C LEU A 220 16.83 8.33 6.64
N LYS A 221 18.13 8.15 6.39
CA LYS A 221 18.95 7.18 7.13
C LYS A 221 18.96 7.50 8.63
N LEU A 222 19.15 8.77 8.98
CA LEU A 222 19.13 9.22 10.36
C LEU A 222 17.76 9.03 11.02
N LEU A 223 16.65 9.26 10.28
CA LEU A 223 15.30 9.00 10.76
C LEU A 223 15.13 7.51 11.14
N LEU A 224 15.58 6.57 10.31
CA LEU A 224 15.49 5.14 10.62
C LEU A 224 16.28 4.78 11.89
N VAL A 225 17.46 5.34 12.07
CA VAL A 225 18.28 5.14 13.29
C VAL A 225 17.55 5.68 14.52
N ARG A 226 16.97 6.88 14.44
CA ARG A 226 16.20 7.50 15.55
C ARG A 226 14.95 6.70 15.90
N LEU A 227 14.18 6.24 14.90
CA LEU A 227 13.02 5.38 15.11
C LEU A 227 13.41 4.08 15.84
N GLY A 228 14.59 3.55 15.53
CA GLY A 228 15.12 2.38 16.20
C GLY A 228 15.59 2.64 17.64
N ALA A 229 16.29 3.74 17.88
CA ALA A 229 16.85 4.08 19.17
C ALA A 229 15.78 4.35 20.25
N GLN A 230 14.64 4.94 19.89
CA GLN A 230 13.53 5.22 20.81
C GLN A 230 12.76 3.96 21.25
N ARG A 231 13.13 2.81 20.75
CA ARG A 231 12.46 1.55 21.06
C ARG A 231 13.05 0.79 22.24
N ARG A 232 14.17 1.28 22.76
CA ARG A 232 14.81 0.78 23.98
C ARG A 232 14.22 1.48 25.18
#